data_a25a1d93a7168d3c9cef62646ca3e94b
#
_entry.id   a25a1d93a7168d3c9cef62646ca3e94b
#
_cell.length_a   1.000
_cell.length_b   1.000
_cell.length_c   1.000
_cell.angle_alpha   90.00
_cell.angle_beta   90.00
_cell.angle_gamma   90.00
#
_symmetry.space_group_name_H-M   'P 1'
#
loop_
_entity.id
_entity.type
_entity.pdbx_description
1 polymer ?
#
loop_
_entity_poly.entity_id
_entity_poly.type
_entity_poly.pdbx_seq_one_letter_code
_entity_poly.pdbx_strand_id
1 'polypeptide(L)'
;LAAVGVVAYNGYTKSAKENAVKHNFKEIANFINLNYTKCELGEPVMMNDQSGNSKDVTNGFCNNSPLGACYELIAHFKSLKWKNPYTDYYIKNNVDSEYVLHCSNSGWPSRDLMQRAGYVFITNVSGAPKTMRLEMYWDNDFSGKVSRQDIITP
;
A
#
# COMPACT_ATOMS: atom_id res chain seq x y z
N LEU A 1 -11.04 21.29 32.85
CA LEU A 1 -10.97 21.80 31.45
C LEU A 1 -9.88 21.13 30.61
N ALA A 2 -8.73 20.69 31.20
CA ALA A 2 -7.65 20.01 30.44
C ALA A 2 -8.05 18.64 29.87
N ALA A 3 -8.88 17.86 30.56
CA ALA A 3 -9.27 16.52 30.13
C ALA A 3 -10.11 16.49 28.84
N VAL A 4 -10.95 17.49 28.60
CA VAL A 4 -11.77 17.59 27.38
C VAL A 4 -10.89 17.89 26.15
N GLY A 5 -9.89 18.72 26.31
CA GLY A 5 -8.96 19.03 25.22
C GLY A 5 -8.13 17.84 24.73
N VAL A 6 -7.71 16.97 25.65
CA VAL A 6 -6.91 15.76 25.30
C VAL A 6 -7.75 14.74 24.53
N VAL A 7 -9.00 14.52 24.92
CA VAL A 7 -9.90 13.57 24.21
C VAL A 7 -10.22 14.07 22.80
N ALA A 8 -10.51 15.36 22.64
CA ALA A 8 -10.77 15.96 21.34
C ALA A 8 -9.54 15.89 20.42
N TYR A 9 -8.34 16.17 20.93
CA TYR A 9 -7.08 16.09 20.19
C TYR A 9 -6.76 14.66 19.72
N ASN A 10 -6.93 13.67 20.59
CA ASN A 10 -6.72 12.26 20.24
C ASN A 10 -7.71 11.76 19.19
N GLY A 11 -8.97 12.19 19.26
CA GLY A 11 -9.97 11.88 18.25
C GLY A 11 -9.64 12.49 16.89
N TYR A 12 -9.16 13.72 16.86
CA TYR A 12 -8.75 14.39 15.62
C TYR A 12 -7.53 13.70 14.98
N THR A 13 -6.51 13.38 15.76
CA THR A 13 -5.31 12.70 15.24
C THR A 13 -5.60 11.31 14.71
N LYS A 14 -6.49 10.54 15.37
CA LYS A 14 -6.96 9.25 14.88
C LYS A 14 -7.66 9.39 13.53
N SER A 15 -8.64 10.28 13.43
CA SER A 15 -9.37 10.53 12.19
C SER A 15 -8.47 10.99 11.03
N ALA A 16 -7.49 11.85 11.33
CA ALA A 16 -6.52 12.31 10.34
C ALA A 16 -5.68 11.16 9.79
N LYS A 17 -5.20 10.25 10.66
CA LYS A 17 -4.45 9.06 10.25
C LYS A 17 -5.30 8.11 9.40
N GLU A 18 -6.54 7.83 9.80
CA GLU A 18 -7.47 7.01 9.03
C GLU A 18 -7.73 7.59 7.63
N ASN A 19 -7.97 8.90 7.53
CA ASN A 19 -8.19 9.57 6.26
C ASN A 19 -6.94 9.55 5.38
N ALA A 20 -5.75 9.72 5.95
CA ALA A 20 -4.49 9.62 5.21
C ALA A 20 -4.29 8.22 4.62
N VAL A 21 -4.61 7.15 5.37
CA VAL A 21 -4.53 5.78 4.86
C VAL A 21 -5.51 5.54 3.71
N LYS A 22 -6.76 6.00 3.86
CA LYS A 22 -7.78 5.88 2.80
C LYS A 22 -7.38 6.64 1.54
N HIS A 23 -6.79 7.81 1.69
CA HIS A 23 -6.26 8.59 0.57
C HIS A 23 -5.12 7.83 -0.12
N ASN A 24 -4.12 7.36 0.63
CA ASN A 24 -3.02 6.58 0.09
C ASN A 24 -3.49 5.34 -0.69
N PHE A 25 -4.46 4.61 -0.13
CA PHE A 25 -5.05 3.45 -0.81
C PHE A 25 -5.64 3.82 -2.18
N LYS A 26 -6.45 4.88 -2.21
CA LYS A 26 -7.09 5.34 -3.44
C LYS A 26 -6.05 5.77 -4.50
N GLU A 27 -5.04 6.51 -4.08
CA GLU A 27 -3.98 6.97 -4.98
C GLU A 27 -3.14 5.81 -5.53
N ILE A 28 -2.80 4.83 -4.68
CA ILE A 28 -2.08 3.62 -5.12
C ILE A 28 -2.94 2.82 -6.11
N ALA A 29 -4.22 2.61 -5.83
CA ALA A 29 -5.13 1.91 -6.72
C ALA A 29 -5.28 2.61 -8.08
N ASN A 30 -5.43 3.93 -8.09
CA ASN A 30 -5.50 4.73 -9.30
C ASN A 30 -4.20 4.65 -10.10
N PHE A 31 -3.05 4.74 -9.43
CA PHE A 31 -1.74 4.63 -10.07
C PHE A 31 -1.55 3.26 -10.74
N ILE A 32 -1.94 2.18 -10.06
CA ILE A 32 -1.86 0.83 -10.61
C ILE A 32 -2.75 0.68 -11.83
N ASN A 33 -4.02 1.09 -11.74
CA ASN A 33 -4.96 1.01 -12.85
C ASN A 33 -4.48 1.79 -14.07
N LEU A 34 -3.99 3.02 -13.87
CA LEU A 34 -3.45 3.85 -14.95
C LEU A 34 -2.28 3.14 -15.67
N ASN A 35 -1.36 2.54 -14.91
CA ASN A 35 -0.20 1.89 -15.50
C ASN A 35 -0.55 0.54 -16.15
N TYR A 36 -1.55 -0.20 -15.66
CA TYR A 36 -2.05 -1.37 -16.38
C TYR A 36 -2.77 -0.99 -17.67
N THR A 37 -3.49 0.13 -17.71
CA THR A 37 -4.04 0.66 -18.98
C THR A 37 -2.93 0.94 -19.98
N LYS A 38 -1.80 1.50 -19.55
CA LYS A 38 -0.62 1.67 -20.42
C LYS A 38 -0.09 0.33 -20.94
N CYS A 39 -0.02 -0.70 -20.06
CA CYS A 39 0.37 -2.04 -20.49
C CYS A 39 -0.52 -2.58 -21.61
N GLU A 40 -1.85 -2.42 -21.49
CA GLU A 40 -2.83 -2.85 -22.49
C GLU A 40 -2.67 -2.10 -23.82
N LEU A 41 -2.27 -0.83 -23.76
CA LEU A 41 -2.03 0.01 -24.95
C LEU A 41 -0.63 -0.21 -25.55
N GLY A 42 0.22 -1.03 -24.92
CA GLY A 42 1.61 -1.22 -25.35
C GLY A 42 2.52 0.00 -25.10
N GLU A 43 2.10 0.89 -24.21
CA GLU A 43 2.86 2.07 -23.83
C GLU A 43 3.89 1.74 -22.73
N PRO A 44 5.04 2.45 -22.71
CA PRO A 44 6.04 2.22 -21.66
C PRO A 44 5.52 2.67 -20.29
N VAL A 45 5.82 1.85 -19.27
CA VAL A 45 5.55 2.16 -17.87
C VAL A 45 6.82 2.64 -17.21
N MET A 46 6.82 3.92 -16.83
CA MET A 46 7.96 4.56 -16.16
C MET A 46 7.66 4.71 -14.67
N MET A 47 8.57 4.23 -13.82
CA MET A 47 8.50 4.40 -12.36
C MET A 47 9.86 4.84 -11.83
N ASN A 48 9.88 5.38 -10.63
CA ASN A 48 11.14 5.69 -9.98
C ASN A 48 11.75 4.42 -9.37
N ASP A 49 13.07 4.30 -9.45
CA ASP A 49 13.82 3.38 -8.61
C ASP A 49 13.92 3.89 -7.15
N GLN A 50 14.53 3.13 -6.27
CA GLN A 50 14.68 3.51 -4.85
C GLN A 50 15.50 4.80 -4.64
N SER A 51 16.32 5.18 -5.63
CA SER A 51 17.12 6.41 -5.61
C SER A 51 16.38 7.63 -6.18
N GLY A 52 15.18 7.41 -6.71
CA GLY A 52 14.34 8.46 -7.32
C GLY A 52 14.58 8.68 -8.81
N ASN A 53 15.43 7.84 -9.46
CA ASN A 53 15.65 7.95 -10.90
C ASN A 53 14.51 7.27 -11.66
N SER A 54 14.06 7.89 -12.76
CA SER A 54 13.07 7.29 -13.66
C SER A 54 13.65 6.05 -14.35
N LYS A 55 12.93 4.93 -14.28
CA LYS A 55 13.28 3.64 -14.84
C LYS A 55 12.12 3.08 -15.65
N ASP A 56 12.40 2.51 -16.82
CA ASP A 56 11.42 1.70 -17.54
C ASP A 56 11.23 0.36 -16.83
N VAL A 57 10.02 0.13 -16.35
CA VAL A 57 9.62 -1.08 -15.64
C VAL A 57 8.56 -1.88 -16.40
N THR A 58 8.32 -1.56 -17.67
CA THR A 58 7.26 -2.16 -18.49
C THR A 58 7.28 -3.70 -18.41
N ASN A 59 8.44 -4.30 -18.60
CA ASN A 59 8.53 -5.77 -18.52
C ASN A 59 8.28 -6.32 -17.11
N GLY A 60 8.83 -5.68 -16.08
CA GLY A 60 8.68 -6.08 -14.68
C GLY A 60 7.28 -5.86 -14.13
N PHE A 61 6.57 -4.87 -14.64
CA PHE A 61 5.24 -4.51 -14.19
C PHE A 61 4.13 -5.17 -15.00
N CYS A 62 4.21 -5.13 -16.33
CA CYS A 62 3.13 -5.62 -17.21
C CYS A 62 3.15 -7.14 -17.39
N ASN A 63 4.32 -7.75 -17.46
CA ASN A 63 4.47 -9.17 -17.83
C ASN A 63 4.75 -10.08 -16.64
N ASN A 64 4.82 -9.52 -15.44
CA ASN A 64 5.15 -10.29 -14.24
C ASN A 64 3.87 -10.64 -13.44
N SER A 65 4.04 -11.50 -12.44
CA SER A 65 2.97 -11.75 -11.48
C SER A 65 2.65 -10.47 -10.68
N PRO A 66 1.48 -10.34 -10.09
CA PRO A 66 1.14 -9.22 -9.21
C PRO A 66 2.18 -8.94 -8.12
N LEU A 67 2.87 -9.98 -7.65
CA LEU A 67 3.96 -9.82 -6.70
C LEU A 67 5.21 -9.17 -7.33
N GLY A 68 5.58 -9.58 -8.54
CA GLY A 68 6.70 -8.95 -9.27
C GLY A 68 6.42 -7.46 -9.54
N ALA A 69 5.20 -7.14 -10.00
CA ALA A 69 4.75 -5.77 -10.17
C ALA A 69 4.77 -4.97 -8.84
N CYS A 70 4.45 -5.63 -7.73
CA CYS A 70 4.47 -5.01 -6.41
C CYS A 70 5.86 -4.52 -6.00
N TYR A 71 6.94 -5.21 -6.34
CA TYR A 71 8.30 -4.75 -6.02
C TYR A 71 8.67 -3.44 -6.75
N GLU A 72 8.23 -3.27 -8.00
CA GLU A 72 8.42 -2.01 -8.73
C GLU A 72 7.61 -0.87 -8.08
N LEU A 73 6.39 -1.17 -7.63
CA LEU A 73 5.55 -0.21 -6.90
C LEU A 73 6.17 0.21 -5.56
N ILE A 74 6.73 -0.74 -4.78
CA ILE A 74 7.43 -0.41 -3.54
C ILE A 74 8.60 0.55 -3.82
N ALA A 75 9.44 0.26 -4.82
CA ALA A 75 10.55 1.12 -5.17
C ALA A 75 10.08 2.54 -5.51
N HIS A 76 9.00 2.65 -6.30
CA HIS A 76 8.42 3.93 -6.70
C HIS A 76 7.89 4.72 -5.50
N PHE A 77 6.98 4.17 -4.71
CA PHE A 77 6.37 4.88 -3.57
C PHE A 77 7.37 5.17 -2.44
N LYS A 78 8.39 4.32 -2.29
CA LYS A 78 9.51 4.55 -1.38
C LYS A 78 10.33 5.78 -1.81
N SER A 79 10.63 5.91 -3.10
CA SER A 79 11.33 7.08 -3.62
C SER A 79 10.57 8.40 -3.42
N LEU A 80 9.24 8.34 -3.46
CA LEU A 80 8.35 9.47 -3.16
C LEU A 80 8.20 9.75 -1.67
N LYS A 81 8.85 8.96 -0.80
CA LYS A 81 8.80 9.07 0.66
C LYS A 81 7.39 8.99 1.24
N TRP A 82 6.53 8.21 0.60
CA TRP A 82 5.19 7.95 1.12
C TRP A 82 5.29 7.06 2.35
N LYS A 83 4.89 7.61 3.49
CA LYS A 83 5.01 6.96 4.80
C LYS A 83 3.66 6.43 5.29
N ASN A 84 3.75 5.35 6.06
CA ASN A 84 2.62 4.86 6.83
C ASN A 84 2.28 5.88 7.94
N PRO A 85 1.04 6.36 8.05
CA PRO A 85 0.63 7.31 9.10
C PRO A 85 0.73 6.77 10.53
N TYR A 86 0.89 5.45 10.70
CA TYR A 86 0.98 4.77 11.98
C TYR A 86 2.39 4.28 12.33
N THR A 87 3.43 4.78 11.67
CA THR A 87 4.82 4.28 11.83
C THR A 87 5.38 4.30 13.24
N ASP A 88 4.88 5.18 14.09
CA ASP A 88 5.33 5.24 15.49
C ASP A 88 5.03 3.95 16.27
N TYR A 89 4.14 3.12 15.77
CA TYR A 89 3.70 1.88 16.44
C TYR A 89 4.56 0.65 16.09
N TYR A 90 5.37 0.72 15.03
CA TYR A 90 5.87 -0.51 14.41
C TYR A 90 7.38 -0.63 14.26
N ILE A 91 8.16 0.34 14.63
CA ILE A 91 9.55 0.44 14.20
C ILE A 91 10.53 -0.15 15.23
N LYS A 92 10.38 -1.36 15.67
CA LYS A 92 11.52 -1.88 16.46
C LYS A 92 12.50 -2.76 15.69
N ASN A 93 12.12 -3.34 14.54
CA ASN A 93 12.98 -4.35 13.91
C ASN A 93 12.99 -4.42 12.38
N ASN A 94 12.35 -3.53 11.63
CA ASN A 94 12.38 -3.65 10.17
C ASN A 94 12.42 -2.27 9.48
N VAL A 95 13.50 -2.03 8.74
CA VAL A 95 13.80 -0.74 8.06
C VAL A 95 12.75 -0.37 7.01
N ASP A 96 12.03 -1.34 6.46
CA ASP A 96 10.99 -1.15 5.45
C ASP A 96 9.60 -0.87 6.03
N SER A 97 9.43 -0.92 7.34
CA SER A 97 8.13 -0.76 8.02
C SER A 97 7.56 0.66 8.02
N GLU A 98 8.34 1.66 7.65
CA GLU A 98 7.87 3.06 7.60
C GLU A 98 7.11 3.42 6.33
N TYR A 99 7.17 2.61 5.28
CA TYR A 99 6.54 2.90 3.99
C TYR A 99 5.11 2.35 3.93
N VAL A 100 4.30 2.98 3.06
CA VAL A 100 2.87 2.69 2.97
C VAL A 100 2.54 1.34 2.31
N LEU A 101 3.42 0.82 1.46
CA LEU A 101 3.13 -0.34 0.62
C LEU A 101 3.90 -1.59 1.05
N HIS A 102 3.23 -2.74 1.04
CA HIS A 102 3.81 -4.04 1.38
C HIS A 102 3.35 -5.13 0.41
N CYS A 103 4.26 -6.00 -0.02
CA CYS A 103 3.95 -7.16 -0.86
C CYS A 103 3.90 -8.44 -0.03
N SER A 104 2.94 -9.32 -0.29
CA SER A 104 2.83 -10.61 0.38
C SER A 104 2.63 -11.75 -0.62
N ASN A 105 3.43 -12.81 -0.48
CA ASN A 105 3.39 -14.00 -1.33
C ASN A 105 2.30 -15.00 -0.96
N SER A 106 1.98 -15.09 0.28
CA SER A 106 1.05 -16.08 0.82
C SER A 106 0.10 -15.36 1.73
N GLY A 107 -1.15 -15.30 1.33
CA GLY A 107 -2.21 -14.68 2.12
C GLY A 107 -1.78 -14.41 3.57
N TRP A 108 -1.71 -13.16 3.92
CA TRP A 108 -1.50 -12.57 5.25
C TRP A 108 -0.39 -13.15 6.17
N PRO A 109 0.51 -12.31 6.63
CA PRO A 109 1.20 -12.62 7.86
C PRO A 109 0.14 -12.82 8.94
N SER A 110 0.04 -14.06 9.41
CA SER A 110 -0.85 -14.45 10.47
C SER A 110 -0.60 -13.61 11.73
N ARG A 111 -1.66 -13.10 12.32
CA ARG A 111 -1.86 -12.83 13.73
C ARG A 111 -1.63 -11.47 14.34
N ASP A 112 -1.06 -10.46 13.75
CA ASP A 112 -1.02 -9.17 14.45
C ASP A 112 -1.72 -8.07 13.65
N LEU A 113 -3.00 -7.84 13.93
CA LEU A 113 -3.79 -6.78 13.30
C LEU A 113 -3.20 -5.38 13.59
N MET A 114 -2.57 -5.19 14.75
CA MET A 114 -1.82 -3.97 15.06
C MET A 114 -0.72 -3.68 14.06
N GLN A 115 -0.17 -4.72 13.47
CA GLN A 115 0.93 -4.63 12.53
C GLN A 115 0.50 -4.19 11.14
N ARG A 116 -0.80 -4.01 10.89
CA ARG A 116 -1.35 -3.78 9.56
C ARG A 116 -1.91 -2.38 9.34
N ALA A 117 -2.17 -1.66 10.44
CA ALA A 117 -2.73 -0.32 10.31
C ALA A 117 -1.82 0.60 9.51
N GLY A 118 -2.42 1.28 8.54
CA GLY A 118 -1.73 2.23 7.68
C GLY A 118 -1.01 1.66 6.47
N TYR A 119 -0.94 0.33 6.33
CA TYR A 119 -0.37 -0.31 5.14
C TYR A 119 -1.41 -0.57 4.07
N VAL A 120 -0.97 -0.48 2.83
CA VAL A 120 -1.63 -1.04 1.66
C VAL A 120 -0.88 -2.32 1.28
N PHE A 121 -1.57 -3.45 1.37
CA PHE A 121 -1.01 -4.75 1.01
C PHE A 121 -1.37 -5.09 -0.42
N ILE A 122 -0.41 -5.62 -1.15
CA ILE A 122 -0.61 -6.21 -2.47
C ILE A 122 -0.38 -7.72 -2.37
N THR A 123 -1.38 -8.49 -2.78
CA THR A 123 -1.33 -9.94 -2.76
C THR A 123 -1.82 -10.52 -4.09
N ASN A 124 -1.41 -11.74 -4.40
CA ASN A 124 -2.02 -12.53 -5.46
C ASN A 124 -3.37 -13.08 -4.99
N VAL A 125 -4.35 -13.12 -5.86
CA VAL A 125 -5.63 -13.79 -5.59
C VAL A 125 -5.46 -15.28 -5.91
N SER A 126 -5.68 -16.14 -4.92
CA SER A 126 -5.64 -17.60 -5.13
C SER A 126 -6.69 -18.01 -6.17
N GLY A 127 -6.27 -18.80 -7.14
CA GLY A 127 -7.15 -19.22 -8.25
C GLY A 127 -7.37 -18.19 -9.36
N ALA A 128 -6.81 -16.97 -9.22
CA ALA A 128 -6.88 -15.91 -10.22
C ALA A 128 -5.49 -15.27 -10.41
N PRO A 129 -4.58 -15.94 -11.13
CA PRO A 129 -3.16 -15.56 -11.21
C PRO A 129 -2.90 -14.19 -11.84
N LYS A 130 -3.88 -13.68 -12.60
CA LYS A 130 -3.87 -12.33 -13.18
C LYS A 130 -4.66 -11.32 -12.36
N THR A 131 -4.86 -11.55 -11.07
CA THR A 131 -5.60 -10.62 -10.23
C THR A 131 -4.72 -10.18 -9.06
N MET A 132 -4.45 -8.88 -9.02
CA MET A 132 -3.80 -8.20 -7.91
C MET A 132 -4.86 -7.77 -6.91
N ARG A 133 -4.74 -8.17 -5.68
CA ARG A 133 -5.59 -7.68 -4.59
C ARG A 133 -4.87 -6.62 -3.78
N LEU A 134 -5.51 -5.46 -3.66
CA LEU A 134 -5.11 -4.43 -2.72
C LEU A 134 -6.00 -4.53 -1.48
N GLU A 135 -5.38 -4.51 -0.32
CA GLU A 135 -6.08 -4.48 0.95
C GLU A 135 -5.48 -3.42 1.87
N MET A 136 -6.33 -2.69 2.56
CA MET A 136 -5.94 -1.62 3.44
C MET A 136 -6.61 -1.76 4.81
N TYR A 137 -5.85 -1.56 5.87
CA TYR A 137 -6.34 -1.46 7.24
C TYR A 137 -6.15 -0.03 7.72
N TRP A 138 -7.24 0.66 8.04
CA TRP A 138 -7.17 2.08 8.41
C TRP A 138 -7.30 2.35 9.89
N ASP A 139 -7.55 1.32 10.69
CA ASP A 139 -7.56 1.45 12.14
C ASP A 139 -6.69 0.41 12.82
N ASN A 140 -6.32 0.70 14.06
CA ASN A 140 -5.55 -0.20 14.92
C ASN A 140 -6.36 -0.63 16.15
N ASP A 141 -7.70 -0.50 16.12
CA ASP A 141 -8.58 -0.90 17.21
C ASP A 141 -9.06 -2.35 17.11
N PHE A 142 -8.46 -3.14 16.23
CA PHE A 142 -8.80 -4.53 15.97
C PHE A 142 -10.23 -4.77 15.45
N SER A 143 -10.95 -3.73 15.06
CA SER A 143 -12.30 -3.86 14.51
C SER A 143 -12.34 -4.55 13.16
N GLY A 144 -11.17 -4.78 12.54
CA GLY A 144 -11.06 -5.43 11.25
C GLY A 144 -11.55 -4.59 10.08
N LYS A 145 -11.63 -3.27 10.26
CA LYS A 145 -12.00 -2.36 9.17
C LYS A 145 -10.97 -2.44 8.05
N VAL A 146 -11.40 -2.98 6.93
CA VAL A 146 -10.59 -3.26 5.76
C VAL A 146 -11.30 -2.75 4.52
N SER A 147 -10.57 -2.10 3.62
CA SER A 147 -10.99 -1.92 2.23
C SER A 147 -10.23 -2.87 1.33
N ARG A 148 -10.94 -3.44 0.36
CA ARG A 148 -10.38 -4.35 -0.64
C ARG A 148 -10.72 -3.88 -2.04
N GLN A 149 -9.77 -4.03 -2.93
CA GLN A 149 -9.97 -3.81 -4.36
C GLN A 149 -9.18 -4.86 -5.13
N ASP A 150 -9.83 -5.57 -6.02
CA ASP A 150 -9.18 -6.48 -6.96
C ASP A 150 -8.97 -5.75 -8.28
N ILE A 151 -7.75 -5.83 -8.82
CA ILE A 151 -7.35 -5.24 -10.09
C ILE A 151 -6.92 -6.40 -11.00
N ILE A 152 -7.53 -6.51 -12.16
CA ILE A 152 -7.16 -7.50 -13.17
C ILE A 152 -5.89 -7.00 -13.87
N THR A 153 -4.85 -7.83 -13.87
CA THR A 153 -3.60 -7.53 -14.58
C THR A 153 -3.70 -8.01 -16.01
N PRO A 154 -3.06 -7.35 -16.95
CA PRO A 154 -3.06 -7.72 -18.37
C PRO A 154 -2.57 -9.14 -18.65
#